data_fdb6e8246cfeb597ccafc7c1613f84e7
#
_entry.id   fdb6e8246cfeb597ccafc7c1613f84e7
#
_cell.length_a   1.000
_cell.length_b   1.000
_cell.length_c   1.000
_cell.angle_alpha   90.00
_cell.angle_beta   90.00
_cell.angle_gamma   90.00
#
_symmetry.space_group_name_H-M   'P 1'
#
loop_
_entity.id
_entity.type
_entity.pdbx_description
1 polymer ?
#
loop_
_entity_poly.entity_id
_entity_poly.type
_entity_poly.pdbx_seq_one_letter_code
_entity_poly.pdbx_strand_id
1 'polypeptide(L)'
;MNIKETFLILLILTILGCQNYEKKENLLVQKEFGKFRNDNDSLSVELNLKKFNNWNELIKRAERISCNNSVPKITLKTQKTSKIIYFQNPCWERFACILIKEKNVIVINNNKIIKNSGEPHPLDSLKTILKRDYYNFGKNPSLSDNPEKLLIQISYEKNEFKDFEKTLKKLTETYEEVTKNRKINIWLNERIDTIPITKPPPPIPLY
;
A
#
# COMPACT_ATOMS: atom_id res chain seq x y z
N MET A 1 -37.52 33.98 -51.97
CA MET A 1 -36.47 33.05 -51.49
C MET A 1 -36.73 31.70 -52.10
N ASN A 2 -35.83 31.22 -52.96
CA ASN A 2 -36.03 30.02 -53.74
C ASN A 2 -35.99 28.76 -52.84
N ILE A 3 -36.95 27.83 -52.97
CA ILE A 3 -36.98 26.59 -52.20
C ILE A 3 -35.66 25.83 -52.24
N LYS A 4 -34.93 25.94 -53.32
CA LYS A 4 -33.60 25.33 -53.44
C LYS A 4 -32.54 25.95 -52.52
N GLU A 5 -32.58 27.27 -52.28
CA GLU A 5 -31.65 27.96 -51.37
C GLU A 5 -31.96 27.62 -49.90
N THR A 6 -33.23 27.52 -49.54
CA THR A 6 -33.62 27.12 -48.18
C THR A 6 -33.21 25.69 -47.88
N PHE A 7 -33.30 24.78 -48.84
CA PHE A 7 -32.88 23.39 -48.67
C PHE A 7 -31.35 23.26 -48.54
N LEU A 8 -30.59 24.07 -49.26
CA LEU A 8 -29.15 24.10 -49.17
C LEU A 8 -28.63 24.62 -47.80
N ILE A 9 -29.31 25.66 -47.28
CA ILE A 9 -28.97 26.22 -45.94
C ILE A 9 -29.30 25.19 -44.84
N LEU A 10 -30.43 24.48 -44.96
CA LEU A 10 -30.81 23.43 -43.99
C LEU A 10 -29.79 22.26 -43.98
N LEU A 11 -29.30 21.87 -45.16
CA LEU A 11 -28.31 20.80 -45.32
C LEU A 11 -26.98 21.19 -44.71
N ILE A 12 -26.53 22.45 -44.85
CA ILE A 12 -25.28 22.95 -44.26
C ILE A 12 -25.37 23.00 -42.73
N LEU A 13 -26.54 23.38 -42.17
CA LEU A 13 -26.75 23.40 -40.72
C LEU A 13 -26.71 22.01 -40.10
N THR A 14 -27.15 20.95 -40.80
CA THR A 14 -27.06 19.57 -40.29
C THR A 14 -25.64 19.01 -40.29
N ILE A 15 -24.77 19.46 -41.19
CA ILE A 15 -23.36 19.02 -41.26
C ILE A 15 -22.52 19.69 -40.17
N LEU A 16 -22.85 20.91 -39.77
CA LEU A 16 -22.14 21.63 -38.72
C LEU A 16 -22.53 21.17 -37.29
N GLY A 17 -23.62 20.43 -37.13
CA GLY A 17 -24.10 19.93 -35.83
C GLY A 17 -23.41 18.69 -35.28
N CYS A 18 -22.62 17.98 -36.08
CA CYS A 18 -21.85 16.81 -35.63
C CYS A 18 -20.39 17.12 -35.30
N GLN A 19 -20.13 18.14 -34.50
CA GLN A 19 -18.91 18.16 -33.74
C GLN A 19 -19.10 17.19 -32.59
N ASN A 20 -18.66 15.94 -32.78
CA ASN A 20 -18.43 15.00 -31.69
C ASN A 20 -17.48 15.70 -30.72
N TYR A 21 -18.05 16.22 -29.63
CA TYR A 21 -17.31 16.64 -28.48
C TYR A 21 -16.71 15.36 -27.87
N GLU A 22 -15.59 14.89 -28.42
CA GLU A 22 -14.79 13.87 -27.78
C GLU A 22 -14.42 14.44 -26.41
N LYS A 23 -15.24 14.08 -25.42
CA LYS A 23 -14.90 14.24 -24.03
C LYS A 23 -13.59 13.46 -23.88
N LYS A 24 -12.45 14.15 -23.94
CA LYS A 24 -11.16 13.57 -23.57
C LYS A 24 -11.36 12.99 -22.17
N GLU A 25 -11.72 11.72 -22.09
CA GLU A 25 -11.59 10.98 -20.85
C GLU A 25 -10.13 11.15 -20.45
N ASN A 26 -9.90 11.92 -19.40
CA ASN A 26 -8.60 12.00 -18.78
C ASN A 26 -8.23 10.57 -18.36
N LEU A 27 -7.52 9.84 -19.22
CA LEU A 27 -7.03 8.51 -18.95
C LEU A 27 -6.23 8.58 -17.64
N LEU A 28 -6.83 8.08 -16.58
CA LEU A 28 -6.16 8.00 -15.29
C LEU A 28 -4.94 7.09 -15.43
N VAL A 29 -3.77 7.62 -15.19
CA VAL A 29 -2.55 6.80 -15.16
C VAL A 29 -2.67 5.83 -14.00
N GLN A 30 -2.80 4.53 -14.30
CA GLN A 30 -2.86 3.48 -13.29
C GLN A 30 -1.45 3.08 -12.87
N LYS A 31 -1.19 3.05 -11.56
CA LYS A 31 0.04 2.58 -10.94
C LYS A 31 -0.28 1.46 -9.94
N GLU A 32 0.44 0.35 -10.03
CA GLU A 32 0.27 -0.80 -9.14
C GLU A 32 1.49 -0.96 -8.22
N PHE A 33 1.24 -1.11 -6.92
CA PHE A 33 2.25 -1.28 -5.88
C PHE A 33 2.06 -2.61 -5.16
N GLY A 34 3.15 -3.34 -4.91
CA GLY A 34 3.10 -4.59 -4.17
C GLY A 34 2.61 -5.80 -4.98
N LYS A 35 2.52 -5.70 -6.30
CA LYS A 35 2.18 -6.83 -7.16
C LYS A 35 3.45 -7.63 -7.45
N PHE A 36 3.57 -8.83 -6.86
CA PHE A 36 4.78 -9.67 -6.97
C PHE A 36 4.69 -10.76 -8.02
N ARG A 37 3.48 -11.14 -8.44
CA ARG A 37 3.25 -12.20 -9.43
C ARG A 37 2.52 -11.63 -10.64
N ASN A 38 2.62 -12.34 -11.77
CA ASN A 38 1.72 -12.17 -12.91
C ASN A 38 0.31 -12.71 -12.55
N ASP A 39 -0.12 -12.44 -11.32
CA ASP A 39 -1.38 -12.94 -10.81
C ASP A 39 -2.52 -12.25 -11.56
N ASN A 40 -3.45 -13.05 -12.02
CA ASN A 40 -4.71 -12.56 -12.55
C ASN A 40 -5.33 -11.61 -11.54
N ASP A 41 -5.73 -10.43 -11.98
CA ASP A 41 -6.43 -9.44 -11.14
C ASP A 41 -7.70 -10.02 -10.49
N SER A 42 -8.19 -11.13 -11.04
CA SER A 42 -9.31 -11.91 -10.52
C SER A 42 -9.12 -12.46 -9.10
N LEU A 43 -7.88 -12.63 -8.65
CA LEU A 43 -7.56 -13.11 -7.29
C LEU A 43 -7.44 -11.97 -6.27
N SER A 44 -7.59 -10.72 -6.67
CA SER A 44 -7.50 -9.59 -5.75
C SER A 44 -8.88 -9.08 -5.33
N VAL A 45 -9.00 -8.68 -4.05
CA VAL A 45 -10.26 -8.19 -3.46
C VAL A 45 -10.07 -6.80 -2.88
N GLU A 46 -10.94 -5.88 -3.28
CA GLU A 46 -10.90 -4.49 -2.84
C GLU A 46 -11.32 -4.35 -1.37
N LEU A 47 -10.49 -3.67 -0.59
CA LEU A 47 -10.79 -3.20 0.75
C LEU A 47 -11.36 -1.78 0.66
N ASN A 48 -12.68 -1.66 0.59
CA ASN A 48 -13.32 -0.35 0.58
C ASN A 48 -13.25 0.27 1.98
N LEU A 49 -12.34 1.23 2.18
CA LEU A 49 -12.07 1.86 3.47
C LEU A 49 -13.29 2.51 4.11
N LYS A 50 -14.25 2.99 3.32
CA LYS A 50 -15.49 3.60 3.82
C LYS A 50 -16.43 2.61 4.51
N LYS A 51 -16.21 1.30 4.35
CA LYS A 51 -17.04 0.25 4.94
C LYS A 51 -16.53 -0.22 6.32
N PHE A 52 -15.42 0.29 6.79
CA PHE A 52 -14.82 -0.09 8.06
C PHE A 52 -14.91 1.06 9.07
N ASN A 53 -15.36 0.75 10.28
CA ASN A 53 -15.46 1.72 11.36
C ASN A 53 -14.16 1.84 12.14
N ASN A 54 -13.33 0.80 12.12
CA ASN A 54 -12.09 0.73 12.88
C ASN A 54 -11.05 -0.15 12.21
N TRP A 55 -9.80 -0.05 12.69
CA TRP A 55 -8.66 -0.80 12.18
C TRP A 55 -8.84 -2.32 12.27
N ASN A 56 -9.40 -2.80 13.36
CA ASN A 56 -9.61 -4.22 13.60
C ASN A 56 -10.54 -4.88 12.56
N GLU A 57 -11.62 -4.19 12.17
CA GLU A 57 -12.51 -4.68 11.11
C GLU A 57 -11.79 -4.81 9.77
N LEU A 58 -10.96 -3.82 9.44
CA LEU A 58 -10.15 -3.83 8.22
C LEU A 58 -9.16 -4.98 8.21
N ILE A 59 -8.42 -5.20 9.32
CA ILE A 59 -7.45 -6.30 9.44
C ILE A 59 -8.15 -7.66 9.33
N LYS A 60 -9.22 -7.90 10.07
CA LYS A 60 -9.98 -9.15 9.98
C LYS A 60 -10.51 -9.43 8.58
N ARG A 61 -10.87 -8.37 7.83
CA ARG A 61 -11.28 -8.52 6.44
C ARG A 61 -10.10 -8.86 5.54
N ALA A 62 -8.96 -8.17 5.69
CA ALA A 62 -7.75 -8.46 4.93
C ALA A 62 -7.27 -9.89 5.16
N GLU A 63 -7.26 -10.36 6.41
CA GLU A 63 -6.89 -11.73 6.78
C GLU A 63 -7.82 -12.77 6.14
N ARG A 64 -9.13 -12.60 6.24
CA ARG A 64 -10.08 -13.50 5.57
C ARG A 64 -9.86 -13.58 4.06
N ILE A 65 -9.51 -12.47 3.40
CA ILE A 65 -9.19 -12.44 1.98
C ILE A 65 -7.93 -13.29 1.73
N SER A 66 -6.88 -13.07 2.51
CA SER A 66 -5.61 -13.81 2.39
C SER A 66 -5.79 -15.32 2.65
N CYS A 67 -6.61 -15.69 3.64
CA CYS A 67 -6.92 -17.08 3.94
C CYS A 67 -7.74 -17.79 2.85
N ASN A 68 -8.44 -17.02 2.01
CA ASN A 68 -9.15 -17.53 0.83
C ASN A 68 -8.30 -17.49 -0.46
N ASN A 69 -6.98 -17.48 -0.34
CA ASN A 69 -6.03 -17.44 -1.45
C ASN A 69 -6.21 -16.22 -2.38
N SER A 70 -6.74 -15.12 -1.85
CA SER A 70 -6.91 -13.87 -2.57
C SER A 70 -6.02 -12.80 -1.96
N VAL A 71 -5.71 -11.75 -2.72
CA VAL A 71 -4.85 -10.65 -2.30
C VAL A 71 -5.70 -9.43 -1.94
N PRO A 72 -5.67 -8.93 -0.70
CA PRO A 72 -6.36 -7.68 -0.37
C PRO A 72 -5.68 -6.51 -1.08
N LYS A 73 -6.49 -5.59 -1.64
CA LYS A 73 -6.00 -4.38 -2.29
C LYS A 73 -6.81 -3.15 -1.88
N ILE A 74 -6.19 -1.99 -2.03
CA ILE A 74 -6.83 -0.67 -1.88
C ILE A 74 -6.54 0.15 -3.13
N THR A 75 -7.56 0.82 -3.65
CA THR A 75 -7.45 1.71 -4.79
C THR A 75 -7.60 3.16 -4.33
N LEU A 76 -6.51 3.93 -4.41
CA LEU A 76 -6.49 5.36 -4.15
C LEU A 76 -6.62 6.13 -5.46
N LYS A 77 -7.72 6.87 -5.62
CA LYS A 77 -7.99 7.68 -6.81
C LYS A 77 -7.67 9.14 -6.55
N THR A 78 -6.95 9.76 -7.47
CA THR A 78 -6.75 11.21 -7.57
C THR A 78 -7.30 11.70 -8.91
N GLN A 79 -7.28 13.00 -9.17
CA GLN A 79 -7.74 13.55 -10.44
C GLN A 79 -6.97 13.02 -11.67
N LYS A 80 -5.70 12.66 -11.51
CA LYS A 80 -4.81 12.28 -12.62
C LYS A 80 -4.30 10.83 -12.54
N THR A 81 -4.35 10.21 -11.36
CA THR A 81 -3.76 8.89 -11.14
C THR A 81 -4.66 7.99 -10.31
N SER A 82 -4.64 6.70 -10.62
CA SER A 82 -5.20 5.64 -9.80
C SER A 82 -4.05 4.78 -9.30
N LYS A 83 -3.89 4.66 -7.97
CA LYS A 83 -2.88 3.80 -7.35
C LYS A 83 -3.57 2.58 -6.75
N ILE A 84 -3.21 1.39 -7.23
CA ILE A 84 -3.65 0.12 -6.66
C ILE A 84 -2.53 -0.40 -5.78
N ILE A 85 -2.82 -0.66 -4.51
CA ILE A 85 -1.86 -1.10 -3.52
C ILE A 85 -2.29 -2.48 -3.04
N TYR A 86 -1.45 -3.49 -3.27
CA TYR A 86 -1.66 -4.87 -2.87
C TYR A 86 -0.97 -5.14 -1.54
N PHE A 87 -1.65 -5.88 -0.65
CA PHE A 87 -1.12 -6.27 0.65
C PHE A 87 -0.81 -7.75 0.64
N GLN A 88 0.42 -8.12 0.99
CA GLN A 88 0.92 -9.49 0.96
C GLN A 88 0.77 -10.18 2.34
N ASN A 89 -0.34 -9.90 3.02
CA ASN A 89 -0.62 -10.51 4.32
C ASN A 89 -0.64 -12.04 4.21
N PRO A 90 0.07 -12.77 5.08
CA PRO A 90 -0.10 -14.20 5.19
C PRO A 90 -1.46 -14.55 5.79
N CYS A 91 -1.94 -15.75 5.56
CA CYS A 91 -3.03 -16.31 6.33
C CYS A 91 -2.47 -16.86 7.66
N TRP A 92 -2.65 -16.14 8.76
CA TRP A 92 -2.12 -16.54 10.07
C TRP A 92 -2.67 -17.85 10.58
N GLU A 93 -3.89 -18.21 10.23
CA GLU A 93 -4.49 -19.51 10.57
C GLU A 93 -3.72 -20.71 9.96
N ARG A 94 -3.10 -20.52 8.79
CA ARG A 94 -2.36 -21.57 8.07
C ARG A 94 -0.86 -21.51 8.34
N PHE A 95 -0.34 -20.32 8.64
CA PHE A 95 1.10 -20.06 8.77
C PHE A 95 1.41 -19.51 10.17
N ALA A 96 1.25 -20.35 11.18
CA ALA A 96 1.45 -19.97 12.60
C ALA A 96 2.88 -19.50 12.93
N CYS A 97 3.88 -19.79 12.08
CA CYS A 97 5.28 -19.45 12.34
C CYS A 97 5.99 -18.93 11.08
N ILE A 98 5.85 -17.64 10.80
CA ILE A 98 6.70 -16.98 9.79
C ILE A 98 7.82 -16.27 10.55
N LEU A 99 9.05 -16.76 10.40
CA LEU A 99 10.23 -16.10 10.97
C LEU A 99 10.67 -14.94 10.09
N ILE A 100 10.45 -13.72 10.55
CA ILE A 100 10.93 -12.51 9.90
C ILE A 100 12.01 -11.90 10.79
N LYS A 101 13.17 -11.64 10.20
CA LYS A 101 14.21 -10.91 10.92
C LYS A 101 13.78 -9.47 11.14
N GLU A 102 13.77 -8.99 12.37
CA GLU A 102 13.36 -7.63 12.74
C GLU A 102 14.07 -6.55 11.90
N LYS A 103 15.36 -6.75 11.65
CA LYS A 103 16.15 -5.85 10.80
C LYS A 103 15.63 -5.69 9.36
N ASN A 104 14.85 -6.62 8.86
CA ASN A 104 14.22 -6.53 7.53
C ASN A 104 12.86 -5.82 7.57
N VAL A 105 12.40 -5.38 8.73
CA VAL A 105 11.07 -4.78 8.90
C VAL A 105 11.20 -3.29 9.18
N ILE A 106 10.38 -2.49 8.49
CA ILE A 106 10.08 -1.11 8.86
C ILE A 106 8.62 -1.09 9.30
N VAL A 107 8.38 -0.73 10.54
CA VAL A 107 7.02 -0.62 11.10
C VAL A 107 6.55 0.82 10.98
N ILE A 108 5.34 1.01 10.45
CA ILE A 108 4.62 2.28 10.50
C ILE A 108 3.44 2.08 11.43
N ASN A 109 3.53 2.62 12.65
CA ASN A 109 2.49 2.55 13.67
C ASN A 109 1.97 3.96 13.98
N ASN A 110 0.68 4.20 13.76
CA ASN A 110 0.04 5.51 14.00
C ASN A 110 0.87 6.66 13.41
N ASN A 111 1.25 6.55 12.13
CA ASN A 111 2.07 7.54 11.40
C ASN A 111 3.48 7.79 11.98
N LYS A 112 3.97 6.92 12.83
CA LYS A 112 5.35 6.92 13.32
C LYS A 112 6.10 5.71 12.78
N ILE A 113 7.35 5.88 12.45
CA ILE A 113 8.20 4.81 11.93
C ILE A 113 9.03 4.24 13.07
N ILE A 114 9.00 2.93 13.22
CA ILE A 114 9.79 2.18 14.20
C ILE A 114 10.70 1.22 13.43
N LYS A 115 11.96 1.20 13.80
CA LYS A 115 12.96 0.31 13.21
C LYS A 115 13.80 -0.32 14.33
N ASN A 116 13.91 -1.66 14.32
CA ASN A 116 14.68 -2.44 15.30
C ASN A 116 14.30 -2.07 16.74
N SER A 117 13.02 -2.02 17.05
CA SER A 117 12.51 -1.64 18.40
C SER A 117 13.10 -0.35 18.96
N GLY A 118 13.63 0.52 18.07
CA GLY A 118 14.18 1.82 18.44
C GLY A 118 13.12 2.90 18.66
N GLU A 119 13.59 4.10 18.94
CA GLU A 119 12.72 5.27 19.13
C GLU A 119 11.89 5.56 17.88
N PRO A 120 10.60 5.92 18.06
CA PRO A 120 9.72 6.24 16.95
C PRO A 120 10.14 7.52 16.22
N HIS A 121 10.27 7.45 14.92
CA HIS A 121 10.54 8.59 14.03
C HIS A 121 9.26 9.13 13.39
N PRO A 122 9.17 10.42 13.06
CA PRO A 122 8.04 10.96 12.31
C PRO A 122 7.99 10.38 10.90
N LEU A 123 6.78 10.31 10.33
CA LEU A 123 6.57 9.76 8.98
C LEU A 123 7.38 10.50 7.89
N ASP A 124 7.77 11.73 8.12
CA ASP A 124 8.63 12.51 7.20
C ASP A 124 10.06 11.94 7.09
N SER A 125 10.50 11.19 8.08
CA SER A 125 11.79 10.47 8.03
C SER A 125 11.78 9.23 7.13
N LEU A 126 10.61 8.86 6.56
CA LEU A 126 10.43 7.65 5.77
C LEU A 126 11.44 7.54 4.62
N LYS A 127 11.68 8.64 3.91
CA LYS A 127 12.62 8.65 2.77
C LYS A 127 14.03 8.28 3.19
N THR A 128 14.51 8.84 4.28
CA THR A 128 15.86 8.59 4.79
C THR A 128 16.00 7.15 5.30
N ILE A 129 15.02 6.69 6.09
CA ILE A 129 15.03 5.34 6.65
C ILE A 129 14.95 4.31 5.53
N LEU A 130 13.99 4.46 4.60
CA LEU A 130 13.79 3.56 3.49
C LEU A 130 15.03 3.47 2.58
N LYS A 131 15.62 4.63 2.24
CA LYS A 131 16.85 4.68 1.42
C LYS A 131 17.99 3.90 2.06
N ARG A 132 18.20 4.12 3.35
CA ARG A 132 19.25 3.45 4.13
C ARG A 132 19.06 1.92 4.13
N ASP A 133 17.84 1.44 4.38
CA ASP A 133 17.53 0.01 4.44
C ASP A 133 17.54 -0.63 3.06
N TYR A 134 16.97 0.01 2.06
CA TYR A 134 16.87 -0.51 0.69
C TYR A 134 18.24 -0.70 0.03
N TYR A 135 19.16 0.24 0.23
CA TYR A 135 20.51 0.20 -0.37
C TYR A 135 21.57 -0.39 0.57
N ASN A 136 21.18 -1.03 1.66
CA ASN A 136 22.10 -1.64 2.58
C ASN A 136 22.84 -2.84 1.98
N PHE A 137 22.14 -3.72 1.24
CA PHE A 137 22.69 -4.96 0.67
C PHE A 137 23.53 -5.77 1.66
N GLY A 138 23.09 -5.87 2.92
CA GLY A 138 23.77 -6.62 3.98
C GLY A 138 25.04 -5.97 4.56
N LYS A 139 25.45 -4.80 4.11
CA LYS A 139 26.68 -4.13 4.57
C LYS A 139 26.64 -3.79 6.07
N ASN A 140 25.53 -3.27 6.54
CA ASN A 140 25.30 -3.03 7.96
C ASN A 140 24.39 -4.12 8.53
N PRO A 141 24.83 -4.90 9.53
CA PRO A 141 24.06 -6.02 10.08
C PRO A 141 22.78 -5.60 10.81
N SER A 142 22.65 -4.33 11.19
CA SER A 142 21.45 -3.78 11.83
C SER A 142 20.37 -3.31 10.85
N LEU A 143 20.66 -3.31 9.54
CA LEU A 143 19.75 -2.90 8.48
C LEU A 143 19.31 -4.10 7.64
N SER A 144 18.37 -3.88 6.73
CA SER A 144 17.82 -4.94 5.89
C SER A 144 18.92 -5.70 5.11
N ASP A 145 18.78 -7.02 5.04
CA ASP A 145 19.72 -7.89 4.34
C ASP A 145 19.79 -7.56 2.84
N ASN A 146 18.63 -7.32 2.22
CA ASN A 146 18.51 -6.89 0.82
C ASN A 146 17.11 -6.28 0.55
N PRO A 147 16.93 -5.62 -0.58
CA PRO A 147 15.65 -5.01 -0.95
C PRO A 147 14.46 -5.98 -1.01
N GLU A 148 14.68 -7.22 -1.42
CA GLU A 148 13.60 -8.22 -1.60
C GLU A 148 13.06 -8.72 -0.25
N LYS A 149 13.88 -8.67 0.80
CA LYS A 149 13.50 -9.05 2.17
C LYS A 149 12.89 -7.91 2.95
N LEU A 150 12.96 -6.68 2.42
CA LEU A 150 12.41 -5.51 3.10
C LEU A 150 10.89 -5.58 3.15
N LEU A 151 10.35 -5.60 4.37
CA LEU A 151 8.93 -5.64 4.66
C LEU A 151 8.51 -4.34 5.35
N ILE A 152 7.42 -3.76 4.87
CA ILE A 152 6.74 -2.65 5.53
C ILE A 152 5.53 -3.19 6.26
N GLN A 153 5.49 -3.03 7.58
CA GLN A 153 4.31 -3.37 8.37
C GLN A 153 3.58 -2.09 8.75
N ILE A 154 2.27 -2.07 8.55
CA ILE A 154 1.43 -0.93 8.91
C ILE A 154 0.44 -1.37 9.97
N SER A 155 0.36 -0.61 11.05
CA SER A 155 -0.58 -0.82 12.15
C SER A 155 -1.14 0.49 12.67
N TYR A 156 -2.37 0.44 13.18
CA TYR A 156 -3.04 1.56 13.82
C TYR A 156 -3.68 1.09 15.13
N GLU A 157 -3.92 2.01 16.05
CA GLU A 157 -4.77 1.73 17.19
C GLU A 157 -6.22 1.49 16.75
N LYS A 158 -6.96 0.74 17.56
CA LYS A 158 -8.28 0.19 17.17
C LYS A 158 -9.22 1.23 16.54
N ASN A 159 -9.16 2.49 16.99
CA ASN A 159 -10.11 3.53 16.58
C ASN A 159 -9.51 4.60 15.65
N GLU A 160 -8.23 4.51 15.28
CA GLU A 160 -7.52 5.59 14.62
C GLU A 160 -6.90 5.16 13.28
N PHE A 161 -7.72 5.03 12.25
CA PHE A 161 -7.13 4.83 10.93
C PHE A 161 -7.48 5.94 9.91
N LYS A 162 -7.91 7.10 10.39
CA LYS A 162 -8.28 8.24 9.53
C LYS A 162 -7.17 8.66 8.59
N ASP A 163 -5.91 8.58 9.02
CA ASP A 163 -4.75 8.97 8.24
C ASP A 163 -4.18 7.83 7.36
N PHE A 164 -4.80 6.65 7.35
CA PHE A 164 -4.27 5.49 6.64
C PHE A 164 -4.10 5.74 5.13
N GLU A 165 -5.08 6.36 4.47
CA GLU A 165 -4.95 6.73 3.06
C GLU A 165 -3.77 7.68 2.81
N LYS A 166 -3.57 8.64 3.69
CA LYS A 166 -2.45 9.60 3.64
C LYS A 166 -1.11 8.88 3.82
N THR A 167 -1.05 7.94 4.75
CA THR A 167 0.14 7.10 4.98
C THR A 167 0.45 6.24 3.77
N LEU A 168 -0.53 5.56 3.18
CA LEU A 168 -0.35 4.77 1.97
C LEU A 168 0.13 5.63 0.79
N LYS A 169 -0.44 6.83 0.63
CA LYS A 169 -0.01 7.77 -0.41
C LYS A 169 1.46 8.16 -0.21
N LYS A 170 1.83 8.60 0.99
CA LYS A 170 3.21 8.98 1.33
C LYS A 170 4.17 7.82 1.13
N LEU A 171 3.81 6.62 1.61
CA LEU A 171 4.61 5.42 1.48
C LEU A 171 4.88 5.06 0.01
N THR A 172 3.84 4.97 -0.81
CA THR A 172 3.97 4.57 -2.21
C THR A 172 4.77 5.59 -3.03
N GLU A 173 4.55 6.89 -2.79
CA GLU A 173 5.31 7.97 -3.44
C GLU A 173 6.79 7.92 -3.05
N THR A 174 7.06 7.81 -1.76
CA THR A 174 8.44 7.73 -1.25
C THR A 174 9.15 6.47 -1.73
N TYR A 175 8.45 5.33 -1.74
CA TYR A 175 9.02 4.07 -2.22
C TYR A 175 9.39 4.15 -3.70
N GLU A 176 8.48 4.62 -4.57
CA GLU A 176 8.74 4.79 -6.00
C GLU A 176 9.87 5.81 -6.25
N GLU A 177 9.91 6.89 -5.48
CA GLU A 177 10.97 7.90 -5.56
C GLU A 177 12.36 7.32 -5.23
N VAL A 178 12.45 6.55 -4.14
CA VAL A 178 13.73 6.00 -3.64
C VAL A 178 14.19 4.83 -4.49
N THR A 179 13.30 3.89 -4.83
CA THR A 179 13.67 2.59 -5.39
C THR A 179 13.56 2.53 -6.91
N LYS A 180 12.87 3.50 -7.52
CA LYS A 180 12.51 3.52 -8.97
C LYS A 180 11.70 2.30 -9.41
N ASN A 181 11.10 1.59 -8.46
CA ASN A 181 10.19 0.47 -8.74
C ASN A 181 8.97 0.49 -7.80
N ARG A 182 8.05 -0.45 -7.94
CA ARG A 182 6.81 -0.55 -7.17
C ARG A 182 6.61 -1.90 -6.50
N LYS A 183 7.64 -2.75 -6.47
CA LYS A 183 7.61 -4.07 -5.84
C LYS A 183 7.81 -3.96 -4.33
N ILE A 184 6.90 -3.27 -3.68
CA ILE A 184 6.91 -3.07 -2.22
C ILE A 184 6.17 -4.21 -1.53
N ASN A 185 6.74 -4.77 -0.45
CA ASN A 185 6.06 -5.76 0.38
C ASN A 185 5.40 -5.04 1.57
N ILE A 186 4.07 -5.07 1.63
CA ILE A 186 3.30 -4.39 2.67
C ILE A 186 2.40 -5.41 3.36
N TRP A 187 2.46 -5.43 4.69
CA TRP A 187 1.52 -6.17 5.54
C TRP A 187 0.74 -5.21 6.43
N LEU A 188 -0.53 -5.50 6.58
CA LEU A 188 -1.41 -4.84 7.56
C LEU A 188 -1.44 -5.71 8.80
N ASN A 189 -1.05 -5.16 9.94
CA ASN A 189 -0.98 -5.90 11.19
C ASN A 189 -1.88 -5.28 12.25
N GLU A 190 -2.31 -6.11 13.20
CA GLU A 190 -2.76 -5.59 14.48
C GLU A 190 -1.61 -4.82 15.14
N ARG A 191 -1.95 -3.98 16.13
CA ARG A 191 -0.94 -3.26 16.92
C ARG A 191 0.16 -4.23 17.34
N ILE A 192 1.38 -3.93 16.96
CA ILE A 192 2.54 -4.61 17.55
C ILE A 192 2.70 -4.00 18.94
N ASP A 193 2.12 -4.64 19.95
CA ASP A 193 2.53 -4.37 21.30
C ASP A 193 4.01 -4.75 21.34
N THR A 194 4.87 -3.76 21.55
CA THR A 194 6.28 -4.03 21.88
C THR A 194 6.22 -4.89 23.12
N ILE A 195 6.37 -6.21 22.96
CA ILE A 195 6.53 -7.12 24.08
C ILE A 195 7.74 -6.58 24.83
N PRO A 196 7.59 -6.14 26.10
CA PRO A 196 8.74 -5.73 26.86
C PRO A 196 9.71 -6.91 26.80
N ILE A 197 10.93 -6.69 26.32
CA ILE A 197 11.96 -7.72 26.36
C ILE A 197 12.10 -8.06 27.85
N THR A 198 11.42 -9.13 28.26
CA THR A 198 11.63 -9.67 29.59
C THR A 198 13.09 -10.05 29.65
N LYS A 199 13.82 -9.38 30.57
CA LYS A 199 15.23 -9.72 30.80
C LYS A 199 15.32 -11.25 30.88
N PRO A 200 16.29 -11.88 30.21
CA PRO A 200 16.47 -13.31 30.32
C PRO A 200 16.51 -13.68 31.80
N PRO A 201 15.88 -14.80 32.19
CA PRO A 201 15.94 -15.24 33.58
C PRO A 201 17.39 -15.30 34.03
N PRO A 202 17.70 -14.96 35.29
CA PRO A 202 19.06 -15.04 35.79
C PRO A 202 19.57 -16.47 35.59
N PRO A 203 20.87 -16.64 35.29
CA PRO A 203 21.46 -17.95 35.10
C PRO A 203 21.18 -18.83 36.32
N ILE A 204 20.73 -20.06 36.04
CA ILE A 204 20.47 -21.06 37.09
C ILE A 204 21.79 -21.31 37.81
N PRO A 205 21.86 -21.16 39.17
CA PRO A 205 23.08 -21.47 39.85
C PRO A 205 23.42 -22.95 39.66
N LEU A 206 24.62 -23.22 39.17
CA LEU A 206 25.16 -24.58 39.07
C LEU A 206 25.53 -24.99 40.51
N TYR A 207 24.76 -25.92 41.06
CA TYR A 207 25.11 -26.64 42.30
C TYR A 207 25.94 -27.87 41.97
#